data_3fe6e7af4ec3cf588aa1387679dc3cf0
#
_entry.id   3fe6e7af4ec3cf588aa1387679dc3cf0
#
_cell.length_a   1.000
_cell.length_b   1.000
_cell.length_c   1.000
_cell.angle_alpha   90.00
_cell.angle_beta   90.00
_cell.angle_gamma   90.00
#
_symmetry.space_group_name_H-M   'P 1'
#
loop_
_entity.id
_entity.type
_entity.pdbx_description
1 polymer ?
#
loop_
_entity_poly.entity_id
_entity_poly.type
_entity_poly.pdbx_seq_one_letter_code
_entity_poly.pdbx_strand_id
1 'polypeptide(L)'
;MSVNAQTTDHLQATLTVHIPVEEYQATLSKELQNYKNKAQLKGFRKGKTPVDLIKKLYGNAILKEVVENSLQKQLYDHIRQNNINLLGQPLMNAEQADIYYNIQEPVDYAFRFDIGYAPDFEIQGLDHEFGFYKIIPSQESIDKEFENLRTRMGELKTVDLSVEESHLVDFSAAELDEQGLKEGGVLAELSLWISQVDGPAKASILGRQKGAEIDLDLRELHVDKDDEFIRKRYLTSLEEGHPVPARFRLTIKDIRANEPAVTDQAFFDKAFGPDKVKDLDEAKNFIKGILANQYISKAEALLFRDIQDHLLKTNKQDLPDAFLKRWLKSQNPKLSDEGIEAEYDDFALNLLWTIIRDKLIKKFNITVSPEEIKARFRQQILNYFGGMAMGDTAFLEPVIQRMMQRQEEVEKQHDEIMSDKVFDSLQATVPLAEKDIAETDFEVLMEQARQEAAARRDKATQAHAHHDHDHDHDHDHSGHSH
;
A
#
# COMPACT_ATOMS: atom_id res chain seq x y z
N MET A 1 -0.60 -41.37 -18.05
CA MET A 1 -1.08 -40.06 -17.56
C MET A 1 -2.48 -39.92 -18.09
N SER A 2 -3.47 -39.86 -17.22
CA SER A 2 -4.85 -39.72 -17.68
C SER A 2 -5.51 -38.55 -16.92
N VAL A 3 -5.23 -37.32 -17.40
CA VAL A 3 -6.05 -36.16 -17.07
C VAL A 3 -7.04 -35.98 -18.20
N ASN A 4 -8.33 -36.06 -17.89
CA ASN A 4 -9.40 -35.85 -18.84
C ASN A 4 -10.06 -34.52 -18.56
N ALA A 5 -10.19 -33.67 -19.59
CA ALA A 5 -10.89 -32.41 -19.52
C ALA A 5 -12.30 -32.55 -20.10
N GLN A 6 -13.29 -32.18 -19.33
CA GLN A 6 -14.67 -32.04 -19.79
C GLN A 6 -15.08 -30.58 -19.76
N THR A 7 -15.26 -29.96 -20.93
CA THR A 7 -15.72 -28.59 -21.05
C THR A 7 -17.14 -28.49 -20.50
N THR A 8 -17.34 -27.58 -19.55
CA THR A 8 -18.66 -27.33 -18.94
C THR A 8 -19.30 -26.11 -19.58
N ASP A 9 -18.47 -25.12 -19.95
CA ASP A 9 -18.84 -23.91 -20.68
C ASP A 9 -17.60 -23.46 -21.49
N HIS A 10 -17.74 -22.49 -22.39
CA HIS A 10 -16.64 -22.03 -23.25
C HIS A 10 -15.40 -21.51 -22.46
N LEU A 11 -15.60 -21.04 -21.20
CA LEU A 11 -14.54 -20.57 -20.31
C LEU A 11 -14.39 -21.42 -19.03
N GLN A 12 -15.04 -22.60 -18.96
CA GLN A 12 -14.98 -23.47 -17.80
C GLN A 12 -14.84 -24.93 -18.20
N ALA A 13 -14.06 -25.68 -17.42
CA ALA A 13 -13.99 -27.12 -17.57
C ALA A 13 -13.82 -27.81 -16.22
N THR A 14 -14.18 -29.10 -16.18
CA THR A 14 -13.83 -30.00 -15.10
C THR A 14 -12.69 -30.91 -15.55
N LEU A 15 -11.55 -30.87 -14.85
CA LEU A 15 -10.43 -31.77 -15.02
C LEU A 15 -10.62 -32.96 -14.10
N THR A 16 -10.58 -34.17 -14.65
CA THR A 16 -10.55 -35.39 -13.87
C THR A 16 -9.13 -36.01 -13.95
N VAL A 17 -8.45 -36.07 -12.80
CA VAL A 17 -7.11 -36.60 -12.65
C VAL A 17 -7.23 -38.01 -12.09
N HIS A 18 -6.79 -39.02 -12.84
CA HIS A 18 -6.78 -40.41 -12.42
C HIS A 18 -5.38 -40.81 -11.94
N ILE A 19 -5.30 -41.33 -10.72
CA ILE A 19 -4.06 -41.83 -10.10
C ILE A 19 -4.22 -43.29 -9.83
N PRO A 20 -3.78 -44.18 -10.76
CA PRO A 20 -3.87 -45.61 -10.58
C PRO A 20 -2.86 -46.11 -9.53
N VAL A 21 -3.18 -47.24 -8.88
CA VAL A 21 -2.34 -47.88 -7.86
C VAL A 21 -0.89 -48.04 -8.33
N GLU A 22 -0.70 -48.47 -9.58
CA GLU A 22 0.61 -48.69 -10.17
C GLU A 22 1.51 -47.48 -10.16
N GLU A 23 0.95 -46.30 -10.22
CA GLU A 23 1.70 -45.05 -10.28
C GLU A 23 2.25 -44.61 -8.90
N TYR A 24 1.48 -44.80 -7.84
CA TYR A 24 1.89 -44.34 -6.50
C TYR A 24 2.51 -45.45 -5.63
N GLN A 25 2.32 -46.75 -5.97
CA GLN A 25 2.73 -47.89 -5.15
C GLN A 25 4.25 -47.90 -4.88
N ALA A 26 5.05 -47.62 -5.89
CA ALA A 26 6.52 -47.59 -5.76
C ALA A 26 6.96 -46.45 -4.82
N THR A 27 6.37 -45.24 -4.97
CA THR A 27 6.62 -44.09 -4.11
C THR A 27 6.16 -44.36 -2.69
N LEU A 28 4.97 -44.91 -2.51
CA LEU A 28 4.42 -45.29 -1.20
C LEU A 28 5.37 -46.26 -0.45
N SER A 29 5.89 -47.28 -1.15
CA SER A 29 6.84 -48.24 -0.57
C SER A 29 8.11 -47.52 -0.09
N LYS A 30 8.62 -46.60 -0.89
CA LYS A 30 9.81 -45.81 -0.56
C LYS A 30 9.54 -44.88 0.65
N GLU A 31 8.40 -44.17 0.68
CA GLU A 31 8.06 -43.30 1.80
C GLU A 31 7.82 -44.06 3.11
N LEU A 32 7.22 -45.24 3.06
CA LEU A 32 7.11 -46.10 4.23
C LEU A 32 8.49 -46.48 4.81
N GLN A 33 9.48 -46.78 3.94
CA GLN A 33 10.86 -47.08 4.38
C GLN A 33 11.54 -45.80 4.93
N ASN A 34 11.33 -44.63 4.31
CA ASN A 34 11.85 -43.37 4.76
C ASN A 34 11.30 -43.03 6.16
N TYR A 35 10.00 -43.22 6.33
CA TYR A 35 9.32 -42.97 7.62
C TYR A 35 9.82 -43.92 8.71
N LYS A 36 9.98 -45.22 8.38
CA LYS A 36 10.60 -46.21 9.29
C LYS A 36 11.98 -45.77 9.78
N ASN A 37 12.81 -45.25 8.88
CA ASN A 37 14.17 -44.81 9.21
C ASN A 37 14.21 -43.54 10.10
N LYS A 38 13.21 -42.66 9.97
CA LYS A 38 13.08 -41.44 10.73
C LYS A 38 12.31 -41.60 12.04
N ALA A 39 11.36 -42.54 12.10
CA ALA A 39 10.45 -42.73 13.22
C ALA A 39 11.18 -43.19 14.49
N GLN A 40 10.80 -42.57 15.61
CA GLN A 40 11.25 -42.95 16.94
C GLN A 40 10.01 -43.31 17.79
N LEU A 41 9.73 -44.62 17.83
CA LEU A 41 8.60 -45.17 18.58
C LEU A 41 9.05 -45.75 19.91
N LYS A 42 8.21 -45.58 20.93
CA LYS A 42 8.47 -46.12 22.27
C LYS A 42 8.65 -47.66 22.21
N GLY A 43 9.76 -48.17 22.68
CA GLY A 43 10.10 -49.60 22.61
C GLY A 43 10.95 -50.03 21.41
N PHE A 44 11.26 -49.13 20.46
CA PHE A 44 12.09 -49.43 19.30
C PHE A 44 13.26 -48.43 19.17
N ARG A 45 14.43 -48.94 18.81
CA ARG A 45 15.56 -48.11 18.42
C ARG A 45 15.25 -47.44 17.08
N LYS A 46 15.65 -46.19 16.89
CA LYS A 46 15.49 -45.41 15.63
C LYS A 46 15.89 -46.26 14.42
N GLY A 47 14.99 -46.37 13.44
CA GLY A 47 15.19 -47.15 12.20
C GLY A 47 14.99 -48.69 12.34
N LYS A 48 14.66 -49.21 13.53
CA LYS A 48 14.43 -50.64 13.77
C LYS A 48 12.96 -51.03 13.98
N THR A 49 12.04 -50.06 13.81
CA THR A 49 10.60 -50.32 13.86
C THR A 49 10.19 -51.21 12.67
N PRO A 50 9.38 -52.27 12.87
CA PRO A 50 8.83 -53.04 11.77
C PRO A 50 7.99 -52.22 10.82
N VAL A 51 8.11 -52.42 9.50
CA VAL A 51 7.35 -51.66 8.50
C VAL A 51 5.85 -51.85 8.67
N ASP A 52 5.41 -53.02 9.04
CA ASP A 52 3.99 -53.34 9.28
C ASP A 52 3.41 -52.51 10.43
N LEU A 53 4.20 -52.23 11.47
CA LEU A 53 3.77 -51.34 12.54
C LEU A 53 3.67 -49.88 12.06
N ILE A 54 4.63 -49.43 11.27
CA ILE A 54 4.58 -48.10 10.62
C ILE A 54 3.34 -48.03 9.73
N LYS A 55 3.12 -49.04 8.90
CA LYS A 55 1.96 -49.15 8.01
C LYS A 55 0.64 -49.09 8.75
N LYS A 56 0.56 -49.75 9.93
CA LYS A 56 -0.64 -49.75 10.77
C LYS A 56 -0.89 -48.40 11.44
N LEU A 57 0.16 -47.69 11.88
CA LEU A 57 0.04 -46.45 12.65
C LEU A 57 -0.08 -45.19 11.75
N TYR A 58 0.68 -45.16 10.66
CA TYR A 58 0.85 -43.96 9.83
C TYR A 58 0.53 -44.21 8.34
N GLY A 59 0.20 -45.46 7.96
CA GLY A 59 0.09 -45.84 6.58
C GLY A 59 -0.94 -45.04 5.78
N ASN A 60 -2.12 -44.76 6.35
CA ASN A 60 -3.14 -44.01 5.65
C ASN A 60 -2.73 -42.55 5.45
N ALA A 61 -2.02 -41.93 6.43
CA ALA A 61 -1.50 -40.56 6.30
C ALA A 61 -0.41 -40.48 5.23
N ILE A 62 0.51 -41.47 5.21
CA ILE A 62 1.57 -41.54 4.18
C ILE A 62 0.99 -41.81 2.78
N LEU A 63 -0.02 -42.67 2.69
CA LEU A 63 -0.73 -42.93 1.43
C LEU A 63 -1.40 -41.64 0.92
N LYS A 64 -2.10 -40.91 1.80
CA LYS A 64 -2.72 -39.64 1.46
C LYS A 64 -1.69 -38.66 0.90
N GLU A 65 -0.58 -38.46 1.60
CA GLU A 65 0.50 -37.54 1.20
C GLU A 65 1.08 -37.90 -0.17
N VAL A 66 1.34 -39.20 -0.41
CA VAL A 66 1.90 -39.72 -1.69
C VAL A 66 0.91 -39.49 -2.84
N VAL A 67 -0.38 -39.77 -2.63
CA VAL A 67 -1.41 -39.62 -3.65
C VAL A 67 -1.63 -38.12 -3.94
N GLU A 68 -1.70 -37.28 -2.92
CA GLU A 68 -1.89 -35.81 -3.06
C GLU A 68 -0.70 -35.16 -3.77
N ASN A 69 0.53 -35.55 -3.48
CA ASN A 69 1.73 -35.10 -4.19
C ASN A 69 1.72 -35.51 -5.67
N SER A 70 1.30 -36.76 -5.98
CA SER A 70 1.14 -37.22 -7.35
C SER A 70 0.04 -36.45 -8.08
N LEU A 71 -1.09 -36.17 -7.40
CA LEU A 71 -2.20 -35.38 -7.89
C LEU A 71 -1.76 -33.98 -8.30
N GLN A 72 -1.12 -33.26 -7.37
CA GLN A 72 -0.63 -31.91 -7.63
C GLN A 72 0.32 -31.89 -8.83
N LYS A 73 1.27 -32.79 -8.85
CA LYS A 73 2.22 -32.88 -9.96
C LYS A 73 1.50 -33.07 -11.30
N GLN A 74 0.60 -34.07 -11.40
CA GLN A 74 -0.10 -34.35 -12.65
C GLN A 74 -1.01 -33.21 -13.10
N LEU A 75 -1.75 -32.59 -12.18
CA LEU A 75 -2.64 -31.47 -12.44
C LEU A 75 -1.86 -30.31 -13.04
N TYR A 76 -0.79 -29.85 -12.36
CA TYR A 76 -0.02 -28.72 -12.82
C TYR A 76 0.85 -29.02 -14.05
N ASP A 77 1.33 -30.23 -14.20
CA ASP A 77 2.03 -30.67 -15.41
C ASP A 77 1.09 -30.66 -16.63
N HIS A 78 -0.16 -31.09 -16.46
CA HIS A 78 -1.17 -31.02 -17.52
C HIS A 78 -1.49 -29.55 -17.91
N ILE A 79 -1.71 -28.70 -16.93
CA ILE A 79 -1.98 -27.26 -17.16
C ILE A 79 -0.83 -26.64 -17.96
N ARG A 80 0.41 -26.91 -17.56
CA ARG A 80 1.61 -26.36 -18.19
C ARG A 80 1.84 -26.88 -19.60
N GLN A 81 1.71 -28.19 -19.80
CA GLN A 81 1.93 -28.83 -21.11
C GLN A 81 0.92 -28.43 -22.15
N ASN A 82 -0.30 -28.10 -21.74
CA ASN A 82 -1.36 -27.65 -22.63
C ASN A 82 -1.47 -26.11 -22.68
N ASN A 83 -0.53 -25.37 -22.09
CA ASN A 83 -0.52 -23.89 -22.04
C ASN A 83 -1.85 -23.30 -21.58
N ILE A 84 -2.49 -23.92 -20.58
CA ILE A 84 -3.78 -23.49 -20.08
C ILE A 84 -3.61 -22.20 -19.26
N ASN A 85 -4.19 -21.09 -19.71
CA ASN A 85 -4.24 -19.84 -18.97
C ASN A 85 -5.41 -19.88 -17.98
N LEU A 86 -5.11 -20.18 -16.72
CA LEU A 86 -6.12 -20.25 -15.66
C LEU A 86 -6.47 -18.87 -15.10
N LEU A 87 -7.74 -18.70 -14.75
CA LEU A 87 -8.22 -17.64 -13.87
C LEU A 87 -8.47 -18.23 -12.47
N GLY A 88 -7.59 -17.91 -11.54
CA GLY A 88 -7.59 -18.48 -10.20
C GLY A 88 -6.99 -19.89 -10.15
N GLN A 89 -7.01 -20.49 -8.96
CA GLN A 89 -6.53 -21.86 -8.74
C GLN A 89 -7.64 -22.88 -9.04
N PRO A 90 -7.32 -24.11 -9.50
CA PRO A 90 -8.30 -25.17 -9.62
C PRO A 90 -9.05 -25.42 -8.31
N LEU A 91 -10.36 -25.50 -8.37
CA LEU A 91 -11.21 -25.79 -7.21
C LEU A 91 -11.68 -27.24 -7.25
N MET A 92 -11.69 -27.90 -6.08
CA MET A 92 -12.34 -29.21 -5.98
C MET A 92 -13.78 -29.11 -6.50
N ASN A 93 -14.17 -30.02 -7.39
CA ASN A 93 -15.53 -30.04 -7.93
C ASN A 93 -16.55 -30.33 -6.81
N ALA A 94 -17.69 -29.63 -6.83
CA ALA A 94 -18.71 -29.77 -5.77
C ALA A 94 -19.32 -31.19 -5.67
N GLU A 95 -19.30 -31.93 -6.76
CA GLU A 95 -19.79 -33.32 -6.81
C GLU A 95 -18.68 -34.35 -6.57
N GLN A 96 -17.49 -33.91 -6.11
CA GLN A 96 -16.42 -34.85 -5.78
C GLN A 96 -16.85 -35.73 -4.62
N ALA A 97 -16.85 -37.04 -4.83
CA ALA A 97 -17.11 -38.01 -3.77
C ALA A 97 -15.98 -37.97 -2.72
N ASP A 98 -16.31 -38.27 -1.48
CA ASP A 98 -15.33 -38.37 -0.39
C ASP A 98 -14.23 -39.37 -0.75
N ILE A 99 -12.99 -38.98 -0.52
CA ILE A 99 -11.83 -39.82 -0.80
C ILE A 99 -11.39 -40.52 0.50
N TYR A 100 -11.41 -41.81 0.50
CA TYR A 100 -10.98 -42.65 1.63
C TYR A 100 -9.63 -43.29 1.34
N TYR A 101 -8.65 -42.98 2.18
CA TYR A 101 -7.30 -43.54 2.07
C TYR A 101 -7.18 -44.81 2.96
N ASN A 102 -7.14 -45.98 2.36
CA ASN A 102 -6.94 -47.22 3.07
C ASN A 102 -5.71 -47.95 2.53
N ILE A 103 -4.63 -47.93 3.29
CA ILE A 103 -3.36 -48.58 2.89
C ILE A 103 -3.46 -50.10 2.82
N GLN A 104 -4.47 -50.73 3.46
CA GLN A 104 -4.66 -52.21 3.41
C GLN A 104 -5.31 -52.63 2.09
N GLU A 105 -6.07 -51.75 1.47
CA GLU A 105 -6.78 -51.98 0.21
C GLU A 105 -6.50 -50.80 -0.74
N PRO A 106 -5.32 -50.77 -1.37
CA PRO A 106 -4.99 -49.72 -2.33
C PRO A 106 -5.94 -49.73 -3.52
N VAL A 107 -6.45 -48.60 -3.90
CA VAL A 107 -7.41 -48.40 -5.01
C VAL A 107 -6.94 -47.30 -5.94
N ASP A 108 -7.46 -47.27 -7.15
CA ASP A 108 -7.28 -46.14 -8.06
C ASP A 108 -8.08 -44.96 -7.55
N TYR A 109 -7.45 -43.76 -7.56
CA TYR A 109 -8.09 -42.52 -7.15
C TYR A 109 -8.47 -41.66 -8.36
N ALA A 110 -9.60 -41.00 -8.28
CA ALA A 110 -10.05 -40.01 -9.26
C ALA A 110 -10.42 -38.72 -8.56
N PHE A 111 -9.80 -37.60 -8.97
CA PHE A 111 -10.05 -36.29 -8.43
C PHE A 111 -10.59 -35.39 -9.52
N ARG A 112 -11.66 -34.66 -9.22
CA ARG A 112 -12.32 -33.71 -10.13
C ARG A 112 -12.04 -32.29 -9.68
N PHE A 113 -11.58 -31.47 -10.61
CA PHE A 113 -11.32 -30.03 -10.36
C PHE A 113 -12.02 -29.20 -11.39
N ASP A 114 -12.72 -28.17 -10.94
CA ASP A 114 -13.22 -27.13 -11.81
C ASP A 114 -12.14 -26.08 -12.03
N ILE A 115 -12.01 -25.64 -13.27
CA ILE A 115 -11.08 -24.59 -13.70
C ILE A 115 -11.79 -23.54 -14.53
N GLY A 116 -11.35 -22.30 -14.41
CA GLY A 116 -11.73 -21.20 -15.28
C GLY A 116 -10.62 -20.81 -16.23
N TYR A 117 -10.94 -20.52 -17.48
CA TYR A 117 -10.00 -20.09 -18.50
C TYR A 117 -10.00 -18.59 -18.66
N ALA A 118 -8.83 -18.01 -18.89
CA ALA A 118 -8.73 -16.63 -19.36
C ALA A 118 -9.21 -16.54 -20.83
N PRO A 119 -10.03 -15.54 -21.19
CA PRO A 119 -10.45 -15.36 -22.55
C PRO A 119 -9.26 -15.05 -23.47
N ASP A 120 -9.27 -15.61 -24.67
CA ASP A 120 -8.25 -15.33 -25.67
C ASP A 120 -8.79 -14.32 -26.70
N PHE A 121 -8.13 -13.16 -26.81
CA PHE A 121 -8.50 -12.08 -27.71
C PHE A 121 -7.29 -11.23 -28.05
N GLU A 122 -7.35 -10.49 -29.13
CA GLU A 122 -6.36 -9.47 -29.49
C GLU A 122 -6.78 -8.10 -28.96
N ILE A 123 -5.79 -7.35 -28.45
CA ILE A 123 -6.04 -6.00 -27.91
C ILE A 123 -6.48 -5.06 -29.05
N GLN A 124 -7.66 -4.47 -28.88
CA GLN A 124 -8.24 -3.45 -29.73
C GLN A 124 -8.14 -2.06 -29.09
N GLY A 125 -8.27 -1.01 -29.92
CA GLY A 125 -8.38 0.37 -29.44
C GLY A 125 -7.06 1.08 -29.16
N LEU A 126 -5.91 0.52 -29.61
CA LEU A 126 -4.61 1.18 -29.52
C LEU A 126 -4.43 2.29 -30.58
N ASP A 127 -5.31 2.37 -31.56
CA ASP A 127 -5.37 3.39 -32.63
C ASP A 127 -6.25 4.60 -32.25
N HIS A 128 -6.88 4.58 -31.06
CA HIS A 128 -7.67 5.70 -30.55
C HIS A 128 -6.77 6.88 -30.17
N GLU A 129 -7.17 8.10 -30.55
CA GLU A 129 -6.45 9.32 -30.19
C GLU A 129 -6.86 9.81 -28.80
N PHE A 130 -5.89 9.94 -27.88
CA PHE A 130 -6.10 10.44 -26.53
C PHE A 130 -5.63 11.88 -26.38
N GLY A 131 -6.34 12.67 -25.55
CA GLY A 131 -5.90 14.00 -25.14
C GLY A 131 -4.75 13.90 -24.12
N PHE A 132 -3.63 14.55 -24.41
CA PHE A 132 -2.57 14.77 -23.44
C PHE A 132 -2.56 16.25 -23.02
N TYR A 133 -2.80 16.51 -21.74
CA TYR A 133 -2.98 17.86 -21.25
C TYR A 133 -1.65 18.49 -20.84
N LYS A 134 -1.34 19.64 -21.47
CA LYS A 134 -0.24 20.51 -21.09
C LYS A 134 -0.78 21.61 -20.18
N ILE A 135 -0.59 21.44 -18.88
CA ILE A 135 -1.17 22.33 -17.89
C ILE A 135 -0.36 23.60 -17.79
N ILE A 136 -1.03 24.74 -17.96
CA ILE A 136 -0.43 26.06 -17.86
C ILE A 136 -0.64 26.57 -16.44
N PRO A 137 0.44 26.70 -15.61
CA PRO A 137 0.33 27.24 -14.26
C PRO A 137 -0.31 28.62 -14.25
N SER A 138 -1.21 28.87 -13.30
CA SER A 138 -1.84 30.17 -13.10
C SER A 138 -0.84 31.18 -12.52
N GLN A 139 -1.09 32.47 -12.75
CA GLN A 139 -0.25 33.53 -12.17
C GLN A 139 -0.32 33.47 -10.63
N GLU A 140 -1.49 33.15 -10.08
CA GLU A 140 -1.70 32.99 -8.64
C GLU A 140 -0.82 31.88 -8.04
N SER A 141 -0.76 30.72 -8.69
CA SER A 141 0.09 29.59 -8.26
C SER A 141 1.57 29.92 -8.33
N ILE A 142 1.98 30.65 -9.40
CA ILE A 142 3.36 31.12 -9.54
C ILE A 142 3.71 32.10 -8.42
N ASP A 143 2.85 33.06 -8.14
CA ASP A 143 3.07 34.10 -7.12
C ASP A 143 3.08 33.46 -5.73
N LYS A 144 2.17 32.54 -5.45
CA LYS A 144 2.11 31.78 -4.21
C LYS A 144 3.38 30.98 -3.96
N GLU A 145 3.87 30.26 -4.98
CA GLU A 145 5.10 29.47 -4.81
C GLU A 145 6.33 30.36 -4.67
N PHE A 146 6.36 31.52 -5.32
CA PHE A 146 7.40 32.52 -5.11
C PHE A 146 7.42 33.04 -3.67
N GLU A 147 6.26 33.37 -3.10
CA GLU A 147 6.15 33.82 -1.70
C GLU A 147 6.48 32.68 -0.71
N ASN A 148 6.07 31.45 -1.00
CA ASN A 148 6.46 30.27 -0.22
C ASN A 148 7.99 30.10 -0.20
N LEU A 149 8.64 30.30 -1.35
CA LEU A 149 10.09 30.20 -1.48
C LEU A 149 10.79 31.32 -0.68
N ARG A 150 10.29 32.56 -0.76
CA ARG A 150 10.78 33.67 0.04
C ARG A 150 10.64 33.41 1.54
N THR A 151 9.53 32.87 1.96
CA THR A 151 9.28 32.52 3.36
C THR A 151 10.20 31.40 3.83
N ARG A 152 10.38 30.33 3.05
CA ARG A 152 11.30 29.22 3.40
C ARG A 152 12.76 29.67 3.52
N MET A 153 13.16 30.68 2.74
CA MET A 153 14.54 31.21 2.74
C MET A 153 14.69 32.46 3.59
N GLY A 154 13.64 32.84 4.28
CA GLY A 154 13.62 33.97 5.19
C GLY A 154 14.41 33.73 6.47
N GLU A 155 14.52 34.76 7.28
CA GLU A 155 15.21 34.72 8.56
C GLU A 155 14.21 34.95 9.70
N LEU A 156 14.41 34.22 10.80
CA LEU A 156 13.66 34.44 12.03
C LEU A 156 14.14 35.72 12.70
N LYS A 157 13.29 36.72 12.75
CA LYS A 157 13.58 38.01 13.45
C LYS A 157 12.62 38.22 14.60
N THR A 158 13.15 38.79 15.67
CA THR A 158 12.33 39.27 16.81
C THR A 158 11.44 40.41 16.35
N VAL A 159 10.15 40.27 16.66
CA VAL A 159 9.12 41.25 16.29
C VAL A 159 8.37 41.71 17.54
N ASP A 160 7.90 42.95 17.50
CA ASP A 160 7.05 43.53 18.56
C ASP A 160 5.58 43.49 18.10
N LEU A 161 5.08 42.28 17.91
CA LEU A 161 3.73 41.97 17.44
C LEU A 161 3.02 41.07 18.45
N SER A 162 1.70 40.96 18.33
CA SER A 162 0.94 39.90 19.02
C SER A 162 1.26 38.55 18.43
N VAL A 163 1.22 37.50 19.25
CA VAL A 163 1.49 36.11 18.84
C VAL A 163 0.48 35.66 17.80
N GLU A 164 0.99 35.17 16.69
CA GLU A 164 0.22 34.52 15.63
C GLU A 164 0.65 33.04 15.48
N GLU A 165 -0.14 32.26 14.78
CA GLU A 165 0.10 30.80 14.61
C GLU A 165 1.42 30.49 13.90
N SER A 166 1.87 31.38 13.01
CA SER A 166 3.13 31.26 12.26
C SER A 166 4.39 31.64 13.05
N HIS A 167 4.24 32.14 14.28
CA HIS A 167 5.37 32.63 15.07
C HIS A 167 6.07 31.53 15.85
N LEU A 168 7.38 31.69 16.03
CA LEU A 168 8.19 31.00 17.01
C LEU A 168 8.28 31.87 18.26
N VAL A 169 7.79 31.39 19.39
CA VAL A 169 7.75 32.16 20.64
C VAL A 169 8.65 31.55 21.68
N ASP A 170 9.49 32.39 22.28
CA ASP A 170 10.35 32.01 23.39
C ASP A 170 9.70 32.36 24.72
N PHE A 171 9.63 31.39 25.61
CA PHE A 171 9.04 31.53 26.93
C PHE A 171 10.08 31.23 28.02
N SER A 172 9.96 31.92 29.16
CA SER A 172 10.43 31.36 30.42
C SER A 172 9.27 30.66 31.13
N ALA A 173 9.50 29.47 31.64
CA ALA A 173 8.54 28.70 32.41
C ALA A 173 9.02 28.59 33.88
N ALA A 174 8.14 28.90 34.81
CA ALA A 174 8.40 28.79 36.25
C ALA A 174 7.30 27.93 36.89
N GLU A 175 7.70 26.96 37.70
CA GLU A 175 6.78 26.06 38.43
C GLU A 175 5.88 26.87 39.41
N LEU A 176 4.61 26.51 39.44
CA LEU A 176 3.60 27.07 40.33
C LEU A 176 3.19 26.06 41.39
N ASP A 177 2.95 26.56 42.61
CA ASP A 177 2.25 25.88 43.70
C ASP A 177 0.90 26.57 44.01
N GLU A 178 0.25 26.21 45.10
CA GLU A 178 -1.02 26.78 45.55
C GLU A 178 -0.91 28.27 45.94
N GLN A 179 0.31 28.74 46.24
CA GLN A 179 0.57 30.10 46.70
C GLN A 179 1.13 31.02 45.59
N GLY A 180 1.39 30.47 44.41
CA GLY A 180 1.94 31.19 43.25
C GLY A 180 3.26 30.59 42.75
N LEU A 181 4.28 31.42 42.52
CA LEU A 181 5.61 30.98 42.10
C LEU A 181 6.25 30.15 43.22
N LYS A 182 6.57 28.90 42.96
CA LYS A 182 7.17 27.98 43.94
C LYS A 182 8.63 28.36 44.19
N GLU A 183 8.97 28.62 45.47
CA GLU A 183 10.35 28.84 45.87
C GLU A 183 11.24 27.62 45.63
N GLY A 184 12.33 27.78 44.85
CA GLY A 184 13.17 26.66 44.44
C GLY A 184 12.53 25.70 43.45
N GLY A 185 11.39 26.07 42.84
CA GLY A 185 10.71 25.32 41.83
C GLY A 185 11.48 25.18 40.51
N VAL A 186 10.99 24.35 39.63
CA VAL A 186 11.58 24.11 38.30
C VAL A 186 11.47 25.33 37.43
N LEU A 187 12.60 25.72 36.84
CA LEU A 187 12.69 26.78 35.82
C LEU A 187 13.11 26.18 34.50
N ALA A 188 12.50 26.61 33.39
CA ALA A 188 12.83 26.16 32.05
C ALA A 188 12.70 27.29 31.02
N GLU A 189 13.38 27.17 29.92
CA GLU A 189 13.24 28.01 28.73
C GLU A 189 12.66 27.16 27.60
N LEU A 190 11.60 27.66 26.94
CA LEU A 190 10.91 26.96 25.87
C LEU A 190 10.93 27.81 24.60
N SER A 191 11.15 27.17 23.46
CA SER A 191 10.95 27.79 22.15
C SER A 191 9.91 26.95 21.40
N LEU A 192 8.75 27.54 21.13
CA LEU A 192 7.57 26.85 20.56
C LEU A 192 7.14 27.50 19.26
N TRP A 193 7.07 26.70 18.19
CA TRP A 193 6.25 27.05 17.03
C TRP A 193 4.79 26.96 17.44
N ILE A 194 4.05 28.06 17.38
CA ILE A 194 2.66 28.08 17.83
C ILE A 194 1.77 27.20 16.96
N SER A 195 2.10 27.01 15.68
CA SER A 195 1.44 26.04 14.80
C SER A 195 1.48 24.61 15.32
N GLN A 196 2.51 24.24 16.12
CA GLN A 196 2.71 22.91 16.68
C GLN A 196 2.14 22.72 18.08
N VAL A 197 1.54 23.77 18.66
CA VAL A 197 0.90 23.73 19.98
C VAL A 197 -0.55 23.30 19.83
N ASP A 198 -1.03 22.43 20.73
CA ASP A 198 -2.38 21.90 20.66
C ASP A 198 -3.44 22.79 21.32
N GLY A 199 -4.66 22.66 20.87
CA GLY A 199 -5.96 23.10 21.33
C GLY A 199 -6.02 24.24 22.37
N PRO A 200 -6.33 23.95 23.65
CA PRO A 200 -6.56 24.97 24.69
C PRO A 200 -5.33 25.83 24.96
N ALA A 201 -4.13 25.24 24.97
CA ALA A 201 -2.88 25.97 25.19
C ALA A 201 -2.62 26.96 24.04
N LYS A 202 -2.81 26.55 22.78
CA LYS A 202 -2.72 27.46 21.62
C LYS A 202 -3.65 28.67 21.77
N ALA A 203 -4.92 28.43 22.12
CA ALA A 203 -5.90 29.51 22.30
C ALA A 203 -5.52 30.49 23.39
N SER A 204 -4.87 30.05 24.48
CA SER A 204 -4.42 30.94 25.56
C SER A 204 -3.21 31.78 25.19
N ILE A 205 -2.40 31.36 24.22
CA ILE A 205 -1.17 32.00 23.76
C ILE A 205 -1.43 32.99 22.62
N LEU A 206 -2.32 32.65 21.69
CA LEU A 206 -2.63 33.47 20.52
C LEU A 206 -3.11 34.90 20.95
N GLY A 207 -2.67 35.90 20.21
CA GLY A 207 -3.00 37.31 20.46
C GLY A 207 -2.29 37.96 21.64
N ARG A 208 -1.49 37.19 22.41
CA ARG A 208 -0.71 37.78 23.53
C ARG A 208 0.50 38.53 23.00
N GLN A 209 1.05 39.37 23.84
CA GLN A 209 2.24 40.20 23.53
C GLN A 209 3.42 39.81 24.42
N LYS A 210 4.62 40.23 24.05
CA LYS A 210 5.82 40.09 24.86
C LYS A 210 5.59 40.54 26.30
N GLY A 211 6.04 39.75 27.27
CA GLY A 211 5.84 39.98 28.70
C GLY A 211 4.52 39.41 29.25
N ALA A 212 3.61 38.91 28.43
CA ALA A 212 2.38 38.29 28.92
C ALA A 212 2.69 37.00 29.67
N GLU A 213 1.95 36.77 30.76
CA GLU A 213 2.00 35.58 31.60
C GLU A 213 0.79 34.71 31.33
N ILE A 214 1.04 33.38 31.26
CA ILE A 214 0.03 32.36 30.95
C ILE A 214 0.29 31.18 31.89
N ASP A 215 -0.70 30.87 32.72
CA ASP A 215 -0.61 29.70 33.62
C ASP A 215 -1.25 28.49 32.94
N LEU A 216 -0.46 27.40 32.75
CA LEU A 216 -0.94 26.16 32.11
C LEU A 216 -0.13 24.92 32.59
N ASP A 217 -0.65 23.75 32.28
CA ASP A 217 0.11 22.49 32.34
C ASP A 217 0.88 22.31 31.04
N LEU A 218 2.20 22.01 31.09
CA LEU A 218 3.01 21.80 29.89
C LEU A 218 2.52 20.62 29.03
N ARG A 219 1.70 19.70 29.60
CA ARG A 219 1.05 18.62 28.84
C ARG A 219 0.02 19.12 27.84
N GLU A 220 -0.60 20.28 28.12
CA GLU A 220 -1.57 20.92 27.22
C GLU A 220 -0.93 21.45 25.92
N LEU A 221 0.41 21.58 25.90
CA LEU A 221 1.12 21.99 24.68
C LEU A 221 1.09 20.88 23.62
N HIS A 222 1.01 19.60 24.04
CA HIS A 222 1.01 18.41 23.18
C HIS A 222 0.17 17.30 23.83
N VAL A 223 -1.11 17.25 23.51
CA VAL A 223 -2.11 16.38 24.16
C VAL A 223 -1.79 14.89 23.96
N ASP A 224 -1.17 14.52 22.85
CA ASP A 224 -0.84 13.12 22.52
C ASP A 224 0.53 12.67 23.03
N LYS A 225 1.22 13.49 23.84
CA LYS A 225 2.57 13.18 24.35
C LYS A 225 2.55 12.90 25.83
N ASP A 226 3.44 12.01 26.26
CA ASP A 226 3.60 11.60 27.64
C ASP A 226 4.56 12.51 28.45
N ASP A 227 4.62 12.28 29.76
CA ASP A 227 5.49 13.01 30.67
C ASP A 227 6.99 12.85 30.32
N GLU A 228 7.37 11.76 29.70
CA GLU A 228 8.74 11.53 29.27
C GLU A 228 9.13 12.46 28.11
N PHE A 229 8.22 12.65 27.17
CA PHE A 229 8.40 13.64 26.09
C PHE A 229 8.52 15.05 26.65
N ILE A 230 7.61 15.48 27.55
CA ILE A 230 7.63 16.82 28.18
C ILE A 230 8.95 17.04 28.91
N ARG A 231 9.41 16.07 29.70
CA ARG A 231 10.68 16.14 30.40
C ARG A 231 11.86 16.30 29.46
N LYS A 232 12.00 15.43 28.48
CA LYS A 232 13.11 15.45 27.53
C LYS A 232 13.12 16.71 26.65
N ARG A 233 11.95 17.21 26.31
CA ARG A 233 11.82 18.34 25.40
C ARG A 233 11.95 19.68 26.08
N TYR A 234 11.35 19.84 27.28
CA TYR A 234 11.20 21.13 27.93
C TYR A 234 11.84 21.24 29.31
N LEU A 235 11.94 20.15 30.03
CA LEU A 235 12.42 20.14 31.41
C LEU A 235 13.73 19.34 31.54
N THR A 236 14.71 19.65 30.71
CA THR A 236 15.99 18.91 30.65
C THR A 236 16.82 19.02 31.92
N SER A 237 16.55 20.00 32.78
CA SER A 237 17.17 20.13 34.12
C SER A 237 16.50 19.28 35.19
N LEU A 238 15.35 18.65 34.92
CA LEU A 238 14.63 17.81 35.87
C LEU A 238 15.24 16.40 35.86
N GLU A 239 15.66 15.93 37.04
CA GLU A 239 16.29 14.59 37.18
C GLU A 239 15.34 13.47 36.76
N GLU A 240 15.91 12.38 36.23
CA GLU A 240 15.14 11.16 35.88
C GLU A 240 14.40 10.60 37.09
N GLY A 241 13.11 10.32 36.93
CA GLY A 241 12.26 9.79 38.01
C GLY A 241 11.49 10.84 38.82
N HIS A 242 11.82 12.12 38.72
CA HIS A 242 10.97 13.16 39.33
C HIS A 242 9.68 13.35 38.53
N PRO A 243 8.52 13.49 39.18
CA PRO A 243 7.27 13.77 38.48
C PRO A 243 7.32 15.13 37.77
N VAL A 244 6.76 15.22 36.57
CA VAL A 244 6.59 16.49 35.86
C VAL A 244 5.58 17.35 36.65
N PRO A 245 5.96 18.59 37.08
CA PRO A 245 5.04 19.47 37.77
C PRO A 245 3.78 19.77 36.93
N ALA A 246 2.63 19.89 37.61
CA ALA A 246 1.35 20.04 36.95
C ALA A 246 1.04 21.46 36.46
N ARG A 247 1.70 22.49 37.00
CA ARG A 247 1.41 23.88 36.65
C ARG A 247 2.68 24.71 36.50
N PHE A 248 2.71 25.46 35.40
CA PHE A 248 3.77 26.42 35.12
C PHE A 248 3.19 27.77 34.74
N ARG A 249 3.90 28.83 35.08
CA ARG A 249 3.72 30.15 34.51
C ARG A 249 4.68 30.32 33.35
N LEU A 250 4.12 30.50 32.15
CA LEU A 250 4.88 30.84 30.95
C LEU A 250 4.87 32.37 30.79
N THR A 251 6.05 32.98 30.72
CA THR A 251 6.18 34.41 30.39
C THR A 251 6.79 34.50 28.99
N ILE A 252 6.12 35.22 28.08
CA ILE A 252 6.62 35.47 26.73
C ILE A 252 7.86 36.35 26.77
N LYS A 253 9.00 35.81 26.40
CA LYS A 253 10.30 36.48 26.33
C LYS A 253 10.47 37.22 25.02
N ASP A 254 10.33 36.49 23.94
CA ASP A 254 10.47 37.04 22.59
C ASP A 254 9.51 36.33 21.64
N ILE A 255 9.02 37.13 20.66
CA ILE A 255 8.20 36.64 19.54
C ILE A 255 9.05 36.77 18.29
N ARG A 256 9.25 35.65 17.59
CA ARG A 256 10.01 35.64 16.35
C ARG A 256 9.11 35.27 15.19
N ALA A 257 9.08 36.12 14.17
CA ALA A 257 8.41 35.86 12.91
C ALA A 257 9.42 35.53 11.83
N ASN A 258 9.04 34.65 10.92
CA ASN A 258 9.85 34.43 9.74
C ASN A 258 9.66 35.58 8.77
N GLU A 259 10.63 36.50 8.67
CA GLU A 259 10.61 37.57 7.69
C GLU A 259 11.01 37.00 6.33
N PRO A 260 10.13 37.07 5.31
CA PRO A 260 10.47 36.56 3.99
C PRO A 260 11.73 37.21 3.45
N ALA A 261 12.57 36.41 2.78
CA ALA A 261 13.82 36.88 2.21
C ALA A 261 13.61 38.10 1.31
N VAL A 262 14.52 39.08 1.37
CA VAL A 262 14.51 40.21 0.45
C VAL A 262 14.79 39.69 -0.96
N THR A 263 14.04 40.21 -1.94
CA THR A 263 14.19 39.84 -3.34
C THR A 263 15.39 40.54 -3.96
N ASP A 264 16.57 39.99 -3.72
CA ASP A 264 17.87 40.46 -4.25
C ASP A 264 18.65 39.33 -4.90
N GLN A 265 19.82 39.62 -5.46
CA GLN A 265 20.65 38.63 -6.15
C GLN A 265 21.08 37.49 -5.18
N ALA A 266 21.33 37.79 -3.91
CA ALA A 266 21.72 36.76 -2.95
C ALA A 266 20.60 35.76 -2.71
N PHE A 267 19.35 36.23 -2.66
CA PHE A 267 18.16 35.36 -2.62
C PHE A 267 18.04 34.51 -3.88
N PHE A 268 18.17 35.13 -5.08
CA PHE A 268 18.06 34.40 -6.35
C PHE A 268 19.15 33.32 -6.47
N ASP A 269 20.39 33.63 -6.13
CA ASP A 269 21.49 32.69 -6.18
C ASP A 269 21.29 31.49 -5.21
N LYS A 270 20.76 31.78 -4.02
CA LYS A 270 20.45 30.75 -3.02
C LYS A 270 19.28 29.87 -3.44
N ALA A 271 18.24 30.46 -4.06
CA ALA A 271 16.99 29.79 -4.42
C ALA A 271 17.11 28.97 -5.70
N PHE A 272 17.75 29.51 -6.72
CA PHE A 272 17.78 28.94 -8.08
C PHE A 272 19.17 28.48 -8.51
N GLY A 273 20.19 28.85 -7.76
CA GLY A 273 21.59 28.61 -8.09
C GLY A 273 22.28 29.83 -8.71
N PRO A 274 23.63 29.95 -8.57
CA PRO A 274 24.39 31.12 -8.97
C PRO A 274 24.13 31.51 -10.43
N ASP A 275 23.91 32.79 -10.68
CA ASP A 275 23.75 33.42 -11.99
C ASP A 275 22.62 32.87 -12.89
N LYS A 276 21.71 32.06 -12.38
CA LYS A 276 20.59 31.48 -13.15
C LYS A 276 19.38 32.40 -13.28
N VAL A 277 19.18 33.28 -12.31
CA VAL A 277 18.03 34.19 -12.23
C VAL A 277 18.56 35.56 -11.77
N LYS A 278 18.17 36.63 -12.49
CA LYS A 278 18.65 37.98 -12.23
C LYS A 278 17.58 38.94 -11.73
N ASP A 279 16.33 38.63 -12.02
CA ASP A 279 15.21 39.47 -11.65
C ASP A 279 13.96 38.67 -11.30
N LEU A 280 12.92 39.37 -10.89
CA LEU A 280 11.63 38.79 -10.49
C LEU A 280 10.93 38.06 -11.64
N ASP A 281 11.02 38.59 -12.85
CA ASP A 281 10.35 38.00 -14.02
C ASP A 281 11.02 36.69 -14.41
N GLU A 282 12.36 36.63 -14.39
CA GLU A 282 13.12 35.39 -14.58
C GLU A 282 12.83 34.37 -13.47
N ALA A 283 12.71 34.82 -12.20
CA ALA A 283 12.34 33.94 -11.08
C ALA A 283 10.95 33.33 -11.26
N LYS A 284 9.96 34.12 -11.62
CA LYS A 284 8.59 33.63 -11.88
C LYS A 284 8.54 32.70 -13.10
N ASN A 285 9.30 32.98 -14.15
CA ASN A 285 9.42 32.09 -15.30
C ASN A 285 10.07 30.76 -14.93
N PHE A 286 11.08 30.78 -14.06
CA PHE A 286 11.72 29.57 -13.56
C PHE A 286 10.73 28.71 -12.72
N ILE A 287 9.99 29.34 -11.82
CA ILE A 287 8.94 28.68 -11.02
C ILE A 287 7.83 28.13 -11.91
N LYS A 288 7.40 28.88 -12.94
CA LYS A 288 6.44 28.40 -13.93
C LYS A 288 6.92 27.08 -14.57
N GLY A 289 8.20 27.01 -14.94
CA GLY A 289 8.79 25.78 -15.48
C GLY A 289 8.77 24.63 -14.48
N ILE A 290 9.08 24.87 -13.20
CA ILE A 290 9.02 23.86 -12.13
C ILE A 290 7.58 23.36 -11.96
N LEU A 291 6.61 24.25 -11.85
CA LEU A 291 5.19 23.90 -11.68
C LEU A 291 4.67 23.12 -12.90
N ALA A 292 5.01 23.55 -14.12
CA ALA A 292 4.65 22.85 -15.35
C ALA A 292 5.20 21.41 -15.35
N ASN A 293 6.45 21.20 -14.94
CA ASN A 293 7.04 19.87 -14.81
C ASN A 293 6.34 19.00 -13.74
N GLN A 294 5.95 19.60 -12.60
CA GLN A 294 5.19 18.87 -11.58
C GLN A 294 3.81 18.44 -12.10
N TYR A 295 3.22 19.20 -12.99
CA TYR A 295 1.92 18.87 -13.58
C TYR A 295 1.99 17.77 -14.63
N ILE A 296 3.16 17.48 -15.20
CA ILE A 296 3.32 16.37 -16.16
C ILE A 296 2.84 15.07 -15.54
N SER A 297 3.29 14.74 -14.32
CA SER A 297 2.88 13.51 -13.64
C SER A 297 1.36 13.42 -13.39
N LYS A 298 0.70 14.57 -13.18
CA LYS A 298 -0.77 14.61 -13.05
C LYS A 298 -1.46 14.36 -14.39
N ALA A 299 -0.93 14.94 -15.47
CA ALA A 299 -1.44 14.72 -16.82
C ALA A 299 -1.24 13.27 -17.28
N GLU A 300 -0.09 12.67 -16.95
CA GLU A 300 0.22 11.26 -17.22
C GLU A 300 -0.72 10.32 -16.47
N ALA A 301 -1.02 10.61 -15.20
CA ALA A 301 -1.96 9.82 -14.41
C ALA A 301 -3.39 9.87 -15.01
N LEU A 302 -3.81 11.04 -15.51
CA LEU A 302 -5.10 11.20 -16.18
C LEU A 302 -5.12 10.44 -17.51
N LEU A 303 -4.06 10.58 -18.32
CA LEU A 303 -3.92 9.85 -19.58
C LEU A 303 -3.96 8.33 -19.35
N PHE A 304 -3.25 7.83 -18.35
CA PHE A 304 -3.26 6.39 -18.01
C PHE A 304 -4.67 5.89 -17.70
N ARG A 305 -5.40 6.65 -16.88
CA ARG A 305 -6.81 6.33 -16.56
C ARG A 305 -7.67 6.30 -17.84
N ASP A 306 -7.53 7.29 -18.70
CA ASP A 306 -8.33 7.40 -19.92
C ASP A 306 -8.02 6.26 -20.89
N ILE A 307 -6.74 5.88 -21.03
CA ILE A 307 -6.32 4.70 -21.80
C ILE A 307 -6.89 3.43 -21.18
N GLN A 308 -6.77 3.24 -19.87
CA GLN A 308 -7.28 2.07 -19.17
C GLN A 308 -8.80 1.93 -19.34
N ASP A 309 -9.55 3.00 -19.11
CA ASP A 309 -11.01 3.01 -19.25
C ASP A 309 -11.43 2.71 -20.72
N HIS A 310 -10.70 3.25 -21.68
CA HIS A 310 -10.96 2.97 -23.10
C HIS A 310 -10.68 1.50 -23.45
N LEU A 311 -9.53 0.97 -23.04
CA LEU A 311 -9.16 -0.42 -23.30
C LEU A 311 -10.11 -1.41 -22.62
N LEU A 312 -10.56 -1.14 -21.40
CA LEU A 312 -11.56 -1.95 -20.71
C LEU A 312 -12.91 -1.96 -21.44
N LYS A 313 -13.35 -0.81 -21.94
CA LYS A 313 -14.62 -0.71 -22.70
C LYS A 313 -14.54 -1.40 -24.07
N THR A 314 -13.40 -1.21 -24.77
CA THR A 314 -13.22 -1.73 -26.13
C THR A 314 -12.95 -3.24 -26.15
N ASN A 315 -12.28 -3.76 -25.10
CA ASN A 315 -11.93 -5.17 -24.97
C ASN A 315 -12.79 -5.90 -23.93
N LYS A 316 -14.08 -5.56 -23.83
CA LYS A 316 -15.00 -6.27 -22.93
C LYS A 316 -15.06 -7.75 -23.34
N GLN A 317 -14.82 -8.63 -22.40
CA GLN A 317 -14.86 -10.09 -22.54
C GLN A 317 -15.76 -10.70 -21.50
N ASP A 318 -16.34 -11.85 -21.83
CA ASP A 318 -17.00 -12.69 -20.84
C ASP A 318 -15.95 -13.34 -19.93
N LEU A 319 -16.30 -13.55 -18.68
CA LEU A 319 -15.49 -14.24 -17.69
C LEU A 319 -16.24 -15.46 -17.15
N PRO A 320 -15.57 -16.46 -16.60
CA PRO A 320 -16.22 -17.61 -15.98
C PRO A 320 -16.84 -17.26 -14.61
N ASP A 321 -17.85 -16.41 -14.58
CA ASP A 321 -18.40 -15.76 -13.38
C ASP A 321 -18.78 -16.76 -12.29
N ALA A 322 -19.47 -17.83 -12.61
CA ALA A 322 -19.88 -18.84 -11.64
C ALA A 322 -18.66 -19.52 -10.96
N PHE A 323 -17.59 -19.78 -11.72
CA PHE A 323 -16.33 -20.31 -11.18
C PHE A 323 -15.64 -19.27 -10.31
N LEU A 324 -15.50 -18.03 -10.79
CA LEU A 324 -14.80 -16.95 -10.10
C LEU A 324 -15.46 -16.56 -8.77
N LYS A 325 -16.78 -16.53 -8.70
CA LYS A 325 -17.52 -16.31 -7.44
C LYS A 325 -17.24 -17.43 -6.41
N ARG A 326 -17.24 -18.68 -6.84
CA ARG A 326 -16.85 -19.82 -5.99
C ARG A 326 -15.38 -19.74 -5.56
N TRP A 327 -14.52 -19.31 -6.46
CA TRP A 327 -13.10 -19.12 -6.16
C TRP A 327 -12.90 -18.01 -5.11
N LEU A 328 -13.57 -16.86 -5.25
CA LEU A 328 -13.54 -15.78 -4.23
C LEU A 328 -14.02 -16.29 -2.86
N LYS A 329 -15.10 -17.06 -2.84
CA LYS A 329 -15.58 -17.69 -1.60
C LYS A 329 -14.55 -18.60 -0.96
N SER A 330 -13.82 -19.36 -1.76
CA SER A 330 -12.78 -20.27 -1.27
C SER A 330 -11.58 -19.53 -0.68
N GLN A 331 -11.23 -18.35 -1.25
CA GLN A 331 -10.13 -17.51 -0.74
C GLN A 331 -10.53 -16.74 0.52
N ASN A 332 -11.80 -16.35 0.63
CA ASN A 332 -12.33 -15.66 1.81
C ASN A 332 -13.63 -16.32 2.30
N PRO A 333 -13.53 -17.41 3.10
CA PRO A 333 -14.70 -18.15 3.59
C PRO A 333 -15.65 -17.30 4.49
N LYS A 334 -15.20 -16.17 5.01
CA LYS A 334 -16.01 -15.27 5.84
C LYS A 334 -16.90 -14.33 5.02
N LEU A 335 -16.59 -14.13 3.75
CA LEU A 335 -17.37 -13.27 2.87
C LEU A 335 -18.72 -13.94 2.55
N SER A 336 -19.83 -13.22 2.73
CA SER A 336 -21.18 -13.73 2.39
C SER A 336 -21.37 -13.80 0.86
N ASP A 337 -22.36 -14.56 0.41
CA ASP A 337 -22.64 -14.66 -1.01
C ASP A 337 -23.13 -13.31 -1.58
N GLU A 338 -23.89 -12.53 -0.77
CA GLU A 338 -24.33 -11.17 -1.11
C GLU A 338 -23.12 -10.21 -1.17
N GLY A 339 -22.15 -10.36 -0.27
CA GLY A 339 -20.90 -9.60 -0.30
C GLY A 339 -20.09 -9.90 -1.57
N ILE A 340 -20.03 -11.15 -1.99
CA ILE A 340 -19.39 -11.54 -3.25
C ILE A 340 -20.11 -10.90 -4.44
N GLU A 341 -21.44 -10.97 -4.49
CA GLU A 341 -22.20 -10.34 -5.58
C GLU A 341 -21.97 -8.82 -5.66
N ALA A 342 -21.88 -8.17 -4.51
CA ALA A 342 -21.66 -6.72 -4.44
C ALA A 342 -20.28 -6.29 -4.94
N GLU A 343 -19.24 -7.08 -4.68
CA GLU A 343 -17.85 -6.78 -5.05
C GLU A 343 -17.45 -7.36 -6.42
N TYR A 344 -18.27 -8.25 -6.98
CA TYR A 344 -17.91 -9.02 -8.15
C TYR A 344 -17.64 -8.17 -9.38
N ASP A 345 -18.44 -7.14 -9.63
CA ASP A 345 -18.30 -6.30 -10.81
C ASP A 345 -16.94 -5.57 -10.81
N ASP A 346 -16.52 -5.03 -9.65
CA ASP A 346 -15.22 -4.38 -9.51
C ASP A 346 -14.07 -5.40 -9.61
N PHE A 347 -14.25 -6.57 -9.02
CA PHE A 347 -13.29 -7.68 -9.17
C PHE A 347 -13.14 -8.10 -10.64
N ALA A 348 -14.25 -8.27 -11.36
CA ALA A 348 -14.27 -8.67 -12.76
C ALA A 348 -13.56 -7.63 -13.67
N LEU A 349 -13.81 -6.32 -13.42
CA LEU A 349 -13.12 -5.24 -14.12
C LEU A 349 -11.60 -5.25 -13.85
N ASN A 350 -11.18 -5.42 -12.61
CA ASN A 350 -9.77 -5.50 -12.24
C ASN A 350 -9.09 -6.75 -12.84
N LEU A 351 -9.80 -7.87 -12.86
CA LEU A 351 -9.31 -9.10 -13.49
C LEU A 351 -9.18 -8.93 -15.01
N LEU A 352 -10.16 -8.33 -15.67
CA LEU A 352 -10.09 -8.02 -17.09
C LEU A 352 -8.93 -7.09 -17.40
N TRP A 353 -8.70 -6.05 -16.58
CA TRP A 353 -7.52 -5.20 -16.72
C TRP A 353 -6.21 -5.99 -16.58
N THR A 354 -6.14 -6.92 -15.63
CA THR A 354 -4.97 -7.78 -15.47
C THR A 354 -4.71 -8.62 -16.72
N ILE A 355 -5.74 -9.20 -17.32
CA ILE A 355 -5.65 -9.96 -18.57
C ILE A 355 -5.18 -9.07 -19.73
N ILE A 356 -5.73 -7.86 -19.87
CA ILE A 356 -5.31 -6.88 -20.87
C ILE A 356 -3.84 -6.52 -20.67
N ARG A 357 -3.45 -6.19 -19.43
CA ARG A 357 -2.06 -5.86 -19.06
C ARG A 357 -1.09 -6.99 -19.44
N ASP A 358 -1.42 -8.23 -19.13
CA ASP A 358 -0.57 -9.39 -19.46
C ASP A 358 -0.42 -9.59 -20.97
N LYS A 359 -1.48 -9.31 -21.73
CA LYS A 359 -1.40 -9.32 -23.21
C LYS A 359 -0.55 -8.16 -23.75
N LEU A 360 -0.63 -6.96 -23.15
CA LEU A 360 0.23 -5.82 -23.50
C LEU A 360 1.70 -6.10 -23.17
N ILE A 361 2.00 -6.70 -22.01
CA ILE A 361 3.35 -7.13 -21.64
C ILE A 361 3.94 -8.05 -22.70
N LYS A 362 3.16 -9.03 -23.16
CA LYS A 362 3.57 -9.95 -24.22
C LYS A 362 3.73 -9.24 -25.57
N LYS A 363 2.77 -8.37 -25.94
CA LYS A 363 2.77 -7.61 -27.20
C LYS A 363 3.99 -6.70 -27.32
N PHE A 364 4.36 -6.01 -26.24
CA PHE A 364 5.48 -5.08 -26.21
C PHE A 364 6.81 -5.72 -25.77
N ASN A 365 6.82 -7.02 -25.47
CA ASN A 365 7.99 -7.76 -24.95
C ASN A 365 8.61 -7.10 -23.70
N ILE A 366 7.77 -6.65 -22.78
CA ILE A 366 8.19 -5.96 -21.56
C ILE A 366 8.80 -6.97 -20.59
N THR A 367 9.96 -6.62 -20.04
CA THR A 367 10.65 -7.41 -19.00
C THR A 367 11.21 -6.47 -17.95
N VAL A 368 11.38 -6.95 -16.72
CA VAL A 368 12.00 -6.22 -15.61
C VAL A 368 13.24 -6.99 -15.17
N SER A 369 14.38 -6.31 -15.17
CA SER A 369 15.65 -6.87 -14.73
C SER A 369 15.89 -6.65 -13.23
N PRO A 370 16.73 -7.47 -12.57
CA PRO A 370 17.12 -7.23 -11.17
C PRO A 370 17.81 -5.87 -10.96
N GLU A 371 18.53 -5.37 -11.97
CA GLU A 371 19.21 -4.08 -11.93
C GLU A 371 18.23 -2.92 -11.86
N GLU A 372 17.10 -3.00 -12.55
CA GLU A 372 16.03 -1.99 -12.49
C GLU A 372 15.36 -1.97 -11.11
N ILE A 373 15.16 -3.13 -10.50
CA ILE A 373 14.62 -3.22 -9.14
C ILE A 373 15.59 -2.57 -8.14
N LYS A 374 16.90 -2.84 -8.25
CA LYS A 374 17.94 -2.19 -7.44
C LYS A 374 17.95 -0.67 -7.63
N ALA A 375 17.83 -0.21 -8.88
CA ALA A 375 17.76 1.22 -9.20
C ALA A 375 16.54 1.89 -8.56
N ARG A 376 15.39 1.23 -8.58
CA ARG A 376 14.16 1.70 -7.94
C ARG A 376 14.33 1.80 -6.42
N PHE A 377 14.88 0.80 -5.75
CA PHE A 377 15.19 0.87 -4.33
C PHE A 377 16.15 2.02 -4.00
N ARG A 378 17.19 2.19 -4.82
CA ARG A 378 18.12 3.32 -4.64
C ARG A 378 17.41 4.66 -4.73
N GLN A 379 16.54 4.83 -5.73
CA GLN A 379 15.77 6.05 -5.90
C GLN A 379 14.82 6.32 -4.71
N GLN A 380 14.16 5.29 -4.20
CA GLN A 380 13.29 5.43 -3.02
C GLN A 380 14.07 5.89 -1.79
N ILE A 381 15.24 5.30 -1.55
CA ILE A 381 16.10 5.69 -0.42
C ILE A 381 16.57 7.14 -0.58
N LEU A 382 17.03 7.53 -1.77
CA LEU A 382 17.47 8.91 -2.04
C LEU A 382 16.32 9.91 -1.85
N ASN A 383 15.12 9.59 -2.29
CA ASN A 383 13.94 10.43 -2.09
C ASN A 383 13.59 10.59 -0.61
N TYR A 384 13.73 9.52 0.20
CA TYR A 384 13.52 9.59 1.65
C TYR A 384 14.49 10.55 2.34
N PHE A 385 15.73 10.63 1.87
CA PHE A 385 16.74 11.58 2.37
C PHE A 385 16.66 12.97 1.73
N GLY A 386 15.55 13.31 1.08
CA GLY A 386 15.28 14.64 0.53
C GLY A 386 16.06 14.99 -0.74
N GLY A 387 16.51 13.98 -1.49
CA GLY A 387 17.19 14.20 -2.77
C GLY A 387 18.56 14.89 -2.65
N MET A 388 19.10 15.05 -1.44
CA MET A 388 20.44 15.58 -1.27
C MET A 388 21.41 14.67 -2.01
N ALA A 389 22.14 15.25 -2.97
CA ALA A 389 23.23 14.58 -3.66
C ALA A 389 24.32 14.25 -2.63
N MET A 390 24.19 13.10 -1.99
CA MET A 390 25.26 12.53 -1.19
C MET A 390 26.33 12.07 -2.17
N GLY A 391 27.51 12.68 -2.12
CA GLY A 391 28.59 12.49 -3.09
C GLY A 391 29.07 11.04 -3.21
N ASP A 392 28.89 10.22 -2.18
CA ASP A 392 29.16 8.77 -2.21
C ASP A 392 27.91 7.99 -1.79
N THR A 393 27.34 7.25 -2.72
CA THR A 393 26.16 6.39 -2.48
C THR A 393 26.55 4.94 -2.16
N ALA A 394 27.82 4.63 -1.99
CA ALA A 394 28.30 3.26 -1.73
C ALA A 394 27.72 2.67 -0.43
N PHE A 395 27.40 3.50 0.55
CA PHE A 395 26.78 3.08 1.81
C PHE A 395 25.32 2.55 1.62
N LEU A 396 24.68 2.86 0.51
CA LEU A 396 23.32 2.39 0.20
C LEU A 396 23.32 0.91 -0.23
N GLU A 397 24.42 0.42 -0.77
CA GLU A 397 24.47 -0.91 -1.35
C GLU A 397 24.11 -2.04 -0.36
N PRO A 398 24.61 -2.05 0.90
CA PRO A 398 24.19 -3.05 1.89
C PRO A 398 22.69 -3.01 2.21
N VAL A 399 22.07 -1.81 2.19
CA VAL A 399 20.63 -1.64 2.43
C VAL A 399 19.85 -2.19 1.25
N ILE A 400 20.25 -1.84 0.02
CA ILE A 400 19.63 -2.35 -1.21
C ILE A 400 19.70 -3.87 -1.26
N GLN A 401 20.86 -4.46 -0.96
CA GLN A 401 21.04 -5.93 -0.93
C GLN A 401 20.11 -6.60 0.09
N ARG A 402 19.87 -5.98 1.23
CA ARG A 402 18.92 -6.49 2.24
C ARG A 402 17.47 -6.40 1.73
N MET A 403 17.10 -5.33 1.03
CA MET A 403 15.78 -5.19 0.42
C MET A 403 15.58 -6.22 -0.68
N MET A 404 16.60 -6.49 -1.50
CA MET A 404 16.56 -7.56 -2.52
C MET A 404 16.39 -8.98 -1.97
N GLN A 405 16.63 -9.22 -0.67
CA GLN A 405 16.39 -10.51 -0.03
C GLN A 405 14.93 -10.67 0.43
N ARG A 406 14.15 -9.61 0.46
CA ARG A 406 12.74 -9.62 0.87
C ARG A 406 11.86 -9.83 -0.36
N GLN A 407 11.44 -11.06 -0.56
CA GLN A 407 10.70 -11.48 -1.75
C GLN A 407 9.45 -10.61 -2.01
N GLU A 408 8.66 -10.33 -0.99
CA GLU A 408 7.44 -9.49 -1.11
C GLU A 408 7.75 -8.07 -1.61
N GLU A 409 8.83 -7.45 -1.10
CA GLU A 409 9.25 -6.11 -1.53
C GLU A 409 9.76 -6.13 -2.98
N VAL A 410 10.50 -7.18 -3.36
CA VAL A 410 11.00 -7.38 -4.72
C VAL A 410 9.85 -7.59 -5.70
N GLU A 411 8.88 -8.45 -5.38
CA GLU A 411 7.69 -8.68 -6.19
C GLU A 411 6.87 -7.39 -6.35
N LYS A 412 6.67 -6.64 -5.28
CA LYS A 412 5.98 -5.34 -5.34
C LYS A 412 6.69 -4.37 -6.29
N GLN A 413 8.02 -4.21 -6.16
CA GLN A 413 8.78 -3.31 -7.04
C GLN A 413 8.79 -3.79 -8.49
N HIS A 414 8.88 -5.11 -8.70
CA HIS A 414 8.76 -5.71 -10.02
C HIS A 414 7.42 -5.34 -10.70
N ASP A 415 6.31 -5.48 -9.98
CA ASP A 415 4.96 -5.19 -10.51
C ASP A 415 4.75 -3.69 -10.75
N GLU A 416 5.28 -2.82 -9.89
CA GLU A 416 5.27 -1.37 -10.09
C GLU A 416 6.05 -0.98 -11.34
N ILE A 417 7.30 -1.47 -11.52
CA ILE A 417 8.13 -1.20 -12.71
C ILE A 417 7.46 -1.76 -13.97
N MET A 418 6.87 -2.95 -13.87
CA MET A 418 6.14 -3.55 -14.97
C MET A 418 4.96 -2.67 -15.41
N SER A 419 4.21 -2.13 -14.46
CA SER A 419 3.09 -1.23 -14.72
C SER A 419 3.53 0.08 -15.34
N ASP A 420 4.64 0.68 -14.85
CA ASP A 420 5.23 1.88 -15.44
C ASP A 420 5.64 1.63 -16.91
N LYS A 421 6.33 0.52 -17.19
CA LYS A 421 6.76 0.16 -18.54
C LYS A 421 5.60 -0.12 -19.49
N VAL A 422 4.51 -0.70 -19.00
CA VAL A 422 3.28 -0.87 -19.79
C VAL A 422 2.72 0.49 -20.16
N PHE A 423 2.66 1.42 -19.23
CA PHE A 423 2.19 2.78 -19.48
C PHE A 423 3.08 3.52 -20.47
N ASP A 424 4.41 3.50 -20.28
CA ASP A 424 5.37 4.11 -21.20
C ASP A 424 5.21 3.57 -22.62
N SER A 425 5.03 2.25 -22.76
CA SER A 425 4.82 1.59 -24.05
C SER A 425 3.47 1.98 -24.68
N LEU A 426 2.41 2.11 -23.87
CA LEU A 426 1.11 2.60 -24.33
C LEU A 426 1.21 4.04 -24.79
N GLN A 427 1.79 4.93 -23.99
CA GLN A 427 1.97 6.34 -24.32
C GLN A 427 2.78 6.54 -25.61
N ALA A 428 3.80 5.70 -25.84
CA ALA A 428 4.59 5.72 -27.08
C ALA A 428 3.86 5.15 -28.31
N THR A 429 2.78 4.37 -28.10
CA THR A 429 2.10 3.65 -29.17
C THR A 429 0.81 4.33 -29.60
N VAL A 430 0.03 4.84 -28.64
CA VAL A 430 -1.26 5.46 -28.95
C VAL A 430 -1.08 6.87 -29.54
N PRO A 431 -1.93 7.30 -30.48
CA PRO A 431 -1.94 8.69 -30.94
C PRO A 431 -2.29 9.64 -29.80
N LEU A 432 -1.50 10.70 -29.61
CA LEU A 432 -1.73 11.72 -28.60
C LEU A 432 -2.00 13.07 -29.24
N ALA A 433 -3.09 13.73 -28.84
CA ALA A 433 -3.38 15.12 -29.17
C ALA A 433 -3.02 16.00 -27.96
N GLU A 434 -1.92 16.76 -28.07
CA GLU A 434 -1.54 17.74 -27.04
C GLU A 434 -2.59 18.85 -26.97
N LYS A 435 -3.05 19.17 -25.75
CA LYS A 435 -4.04 20.21 -25.48
C LYS A 435 -3.56 21.09 -24.33
N ASP A 436 -3.36 22.37 -24.62
CA ASP A 436 -3.13 23.34 -23.57
C ASP A 436 -4.40 23.50 -22.73
N ILE A 437 -4.26 23.46 -21.42
CA ILE A 437 -5.35 23.62 -20.47
C ILE A 437 -4.93 24.56 -19.33
N ALA A 438 -5.83 25.44 -18.91
CA ALA A 438 -5.59 26.24 -17.70
C ALA A 438 -5.56 25.32 -16.47
N GLU A 439 -4.74 25.68 -15.47
CA GLU A 439 -4.62 24.92 -14.23
C GLU A 439 -5.98 24.71 -13.53
N THR A 440 -6.81 25.75 -13.46
CA THR A 440 -8.15 25.68 -12.86
C THR A 440 -9.07 24.70 -13.57
N ASP A 441 -9.03 24.65 -14.91
CA ASP A 441 -9.87 23.76 -15.68
C ASP A 441 -9.40 22.30 -15.54
N PHE A 442 -8.06 22.11 -15.43
CA PHE A 442 -7.50 20.79 -15.15
C PHE A 442 -7.85 20.28 -13.73
N GLU A 443 -7.88 21.17 -12.74
CA GLU A 443 -8.32 20.81 -11.38
C GLU A 443 -9.77 20.36 -11.35
N VAL A 444 -10.65 20.98 -12.14
CA VAL A 444 -12.05 20.54 -12.30
C VAL A 444 -12.10 19.12 -12.90
N LEU A 445 -11.31 18.84 -13.95
CA LEU A 445 -11.24 17.49 -14.53
C LEU A 445 -10.75 16.45 -13.52
N MET A 446 -9.73 16.78 -12.73
CA MET A 446 -9.20 15.88 -11.70
C MET A 446 -10.20 15.63 -10.58
N GLU A 447 -10.97 16.65 -10.20
CA GLU A 447 -12.02 16.51 -9.17
C GLU A 447 -13.17 15.63 -9.69
N GLN A 448 -13.60 15.83 -10.93
CA GLN A 448 -14.58 14.95 -11.57
C GLN A 448 -14.09 13.48 -11.59
N ALA A 449 -12.81 13.28 -11.96
CA ALA A 449 -12.19 11.96 -11.96
C ALA A 449 -12.19 11.29 -10.57
N ARG A 450 -11.92 12.06 -9.53
CA ARG A 450 -11.97 11.58 -8.12
C ARG A 450 -13.38 11.22 -7.70
N GLN A 451 -14.36 12.05 -8.04
CA GLN A 451 -15.76 11.81 -7.71
C GLN A 451 -16.30 10.56 -8.40
N GLU A 452 -15.95 10.33 -9.67
CA GLU A 452 -16.29 9.10 -10.37
C GLU A 452 -15.68 7.86 -9.72
N ALA A 453 -14.40 7.95 -9.32
CA ALA A 453 -13.72 6.86 -8.62
C ALA A 453 -14.31 6.61 -7.21
N ALA A 454 -14.68 7.67 -6.48
CA ALA A 454 -15.33 7.56 -5.18
C ALA A 454 -16.73 6.95 -5.31
N ALA A 455 -17.53 7.38 -6.30
CA ALA A 455 -18.86 6.82 -6.54
C ALA A 455 -18.84 5.32 -6.90
N ARG A 456 -17.78 4.85 -7.57
CA ARG A 456 -17.57 3.40 -7.80
C ARG A 456 -17.28 2.66 -6.49
N ARG A 457 -16.43 3.22 -5.61
CA ARG A 457 -16.08 2.64 -4.30
C ARG A 457 -17.26 2.65 -3.32
N ASP A 458 -18.04 3.74 -3.29
CA ASP A 458 -19.19 3.87 -2.38
C ASP A 458 -20.30 2.89 -2.73
N LYS A 459 -20.49 2.56 -4.01
CA LYS A 459 -21.40 1.48 -4.41
C LYS A 459 -20.98 0.13 -3.85
N ALA A 460 -19.67 -0.18 -3.85
CA ALA A 460 -19.14 -1.38 -3.26
C ALA A 460 -19.28 -1.38 -1.72
N THR A 461 -19.04 -0.24 -1.05
CA THR A 461 -19.09 -0.11 0.41
C THR A 461 -20.54 -0.09 0.96
N GLN A 462 -21.50 0.51 0.24
CA GLN A 462 -22.92 0.51 0.64
C GLN A 462 -23.53 -0.89 0.61
N ALA A 463 -23.06 -1.75 -0.28
CA ALA A 463 -23.42 -3.17 -0.27
C ALA A 463 -22.95 -3.89 1.02
N HIS A 464 -21.85 -3.44 1.65
CA HIS A 464 -21.37 -3.96 2.93
C HIS A 464 -22.15 -3.44 4.15
N ALA A 465 -22.61 -2.19 4.13
CA ALA A 465 -23.22 -1.54 5.30
C ALA A 465 -24.65 -2.02 5.60
N HIS A 466 -25.33 -2.68 4.66
CA HIS A 466 -26.68 -3.21 4.88
C HIS A 466 -26.73 -4.53 5.67
N HIS A 467 -25.56 -5.14 6.01
CA HIS A 467 -25.52 -6.45 6.70
C HIS A 467 -25.20 -6.41 8.19
N ASP A 468 -24.88 -5.24 8.78
CA ASP A 468 -24.46 -5.18 10.20
C ASP A 468 -25.61 -4.84 11.19
N HIS A 469 -26.87 -4.82 10.76
CA HIS A 469 -28.00 -4.38 11.61
C HIS A 469 -29.10 -5.41 11.87
N ASP A 470 -28.83 -6.71 11.79
CA ASP A 470 -29.83 -7.73 12.17
C ASP A 470 -29.23 -8.80 13.12
N HIS A 471 -28.73 -8.37 14.28
CA HIS A 471 -28.55 -9.24 15.46
C HIS A 471 -29.11 -8.53 16.69
N ASP A 472 -30.43 -8.41 16.71
CA ASP A 472 -31.19 -8.16 17.92
C ASP A 472 -31.18 -9.46 18.77
N HIS A 473 -30.38 -9.47 19.83
CA HIS A 473 -30.39 -10.52 20.84
C HIS A 473 -31.55 -10.27 21.79
N ASP A 474 -32.67 -10.92 21.54
CA ASP A 474 -33.75 -11.15 22.48
C ASP A 474 -33.20 -12.04 23.63
N HIS A 475 -32.76 -11.43 24.73
CA HIS A 475 -32.53 -12.12 26.01
C HIS A 475 -33.79 -12.05 26.86
N ASP A 476 -34.61 -13.06 26.68
CA ASP A 476 -35.72 -13.36 27.58
C ASP A 476 -35.17 -13.86 28.92
N HIS A 477 -35.22 -13.02 29.98
CA HIS A 477 -34.98 -13.39 31.35
C HIS A 477 -36.28 -13.83 31.99
N SER A 478 -36.63 -15.11 31.85
CA SER A 478 -37.64 -15.74 32.70
C SER A 478 -36.98 -16.18 34.02
N GLY A 479 -37.42 -15.54 35.11
CA GLY A 479 -36.99 -15.86 36.47
C GLY A 479 -37.46 -17.21 36.94
N HIS A 480 -36.66 -17.83 37.79
CA HIS A 480 -37.15 -18.80 38.79
C HIS A 480 -36.54 -18.49 40.15
N SER A 481 -37.47 -18.09 41.05
CA SER A 481 -37.34 -18.17 42.50
C SER A 481 -37.27 -19.64 42.92
N HIS A 482 -36.27 -20.01 43.71
CA HIS A 482 -36.38 -20.76 44.96
C HIS A 482 -35.01 -20.89 45.59
#